data_169df6fa1a7af45d48dca52cdb454a43
#
_entry.id   169df6fa1a7af45d48dca52cdb454a43
#
_cell.length_a   1.000
_cell.length_b   1.000
_cell.length_c   1.000
_cell.angle_alpha   90.00
_cell.angle_beta   90.00
_cell.angle_gamma   90.00
#
_symmetry.space_group_name_H-M   'P 1'
#
loop_
_entity.id
_entity.type
_entity.pdbx_description
1 polymer ?
#
loop_
_entity_poly.entity_id
_entity_poly.type
_entity_poly.pdbx_seq_one_letter_code
_entity_poly.pdbx_strand_id
1 'polypeptide(L)'
;MKYACVAAVVASIVGVHSCHAQEAVDKAKATAFDARMFGGPLSQKTYACFVRRYDASHLAQHPKQKVSAMKLLVTAEDAPEDKTVNYSFRLGFKYRHRAGNFDSSGFCSHIVAENTGGEIRLGCGVDCEGGGIQLAMKDEKSALIRLERIRNWERNKPDDDASNDLVAGADDKIFRVDRADLHECSELVTDRKELAALRHK
;
A
#
# COMPACT_ATOMS: atom_id res chain seq x y z
N MET A 1 -29.39 64.60 -32.78
CA MET A 1 -28.39 63.52 -32.66
C MET A 1 -28.60 62.88 -31.32
N LYS A 2 -29.14 61.65 -31.28
CA LYS A 2 -29.41 60.91 -30.03
C LYS A 2 -28.41 59.75 -29.96
N TYR A 3 -27.52 59.78 -28.98
CA TYR A 3 -26.59 58.68 -28.71
C TYR A 3 -27.23 57.72 -27.74
N ALA A 4 -27.44 56.49 -28.14
CA ALA A 4 -27.89 55.39 -27.29
C ALA A 4 -26.65 54.69 -26.73
N CYS A 5 -26.46 54.69 -25.39
CA CYS A 5 -25.44 53.87 -24.70
C CYS A 5 -25.97 52.47 -24.53
N VAL A 6 -25.29 51.50 -25.13
CA VAL A 6 -25.52 50.07 -24.90
C VAL A 6 -24.61 49.64 -23.76
N ALA A 7 -25.19 49.28 -22.64
CA ALA A 7 -24.45 48.69 -21.50
C ALA A 7 -24.33 47.18 -21.70
N ALA A 8 -23.11 46.70 -21.91
CA ALA A 8 -22.80 45.28 -21.99
C ALA A 8 -22.65 44.73 -20.52
N VAL A 9 -23.55 43.84 -20.14
CA VAL A 9 -23.47 43.10 -18.89
C VAL A 9 -22.57 41.89 -19.10
N VAL A 10 -21.38 41.91 -18.51
CA VAL A 10 -20.47 40.78 -18.49
C VAL A 10 -20.89 39.87 -17.29
N ALA A 11 -21.51 38.75 -17.59
CA ALA A 11 -21.82 37.72 -16.59
C ALA A 11 -20.54 36.92 -16.29
N SER A 12 -19.92 37.18 -15.14
CA SER A 12 -18.80 36.39 -14.63
C SER A 12 -19.31 35.05 -14.11
N ILE A 13 -19.02 33.97 -14.82
CA ILE A 13 -19.28 32.60 -14.36
C ILE A 13 -18.21 32.26 -13.32
N VAL A 14 -18.56 32.34 -12.05
CA VAL A 14 -17.72 31.84 -10.94
C VAL A 14 -17.77 30.31 -11.00
N GLY A 15 -16.75 29.69 -11.53
CA GLY A 15 -16.57 28.25 -11.50
C GLY A 15 -16.41 27.78 -10.04
N VAL A 16 -17.41 27.11 -9.51
CA VAL A 16 -17.32 26.45 -8.21
C VAL A 16 -16.41 25.24 -8.36
N HIS A 17 -15.15 25.40 -8.00
CA HIS A 17 -14.23 24.26 -7.84
C HIS A 17 -14.69 23.52 -6.60
N SER A 18 -15.34 22.37 -6.79
CA SER A 18 -15.66 21.43 -5.72
C SER A 18 -14.34 20.87 -5.20
N CYS A 19 -13.82 21.46 -4.13
CA CYS A 19 -12.76 20.86 -3.35
C CYS A 19 -13.37 19.59 -2.74
N HIS A 20 -13.04 18.41 -3.27
CA HIS A 20 -13.43 17.15 -2.65
C HIS A 20 -12.68 17.07 -1.32
N ALA A 21 -13.34 17.38 -0.24
CA ALA A 21 -12.83 17.13 1.10
C ALA A 21 -12.63 15.61 1.21
N GLN A 22 -11.41 15.19 1.50
CA GLN A 22 -11.11 13.79 1.75
C GLN A 22 -11.99 13.32 2.92
N GLU A 23 -12.79 12.29 2.71
CA GLU A 23 -13.69 11.76 3.73
C GLU A 23 -12.90 11.36 4.97
N ALA A 24 -13.30 11.84 6.12
CA ALA A 24 -12.61 11.55 7.38
C ALA A 24 -12.72 10.05 7.71
N VAL A 25 -11.60 9.47 8.11
CA VAL A 25 -11.54 8.06 8.48
C VAL A 25 -12.35 7.80 9.74
N ASP A 26 -13.36 6.94 9.65
CA ASP A 26 -14.15 6.49 10.79
C ASP A 26 -13.27 5.61 11.71
N LYS A 27 -13.13 6.01 12.97
CA LYS A 27 -12.27 5.36 13.95
C LYS A 27 -12.69 3.91 14.24
N ALA A 28 -13.99 3.63 14.30
CA ALA A 28 -14.49 2.28 14.58
C ALA A 28 -14.20 1.34 13.39
N LYS A 29 -14.39 1.83 12.17
CA LYS A 29 -14.05 1.09 10.95
C LYS A 29 -12.54 0.85 10.84
N ALA A 30 -11.70 1.85 11.18
CA ALA A 30 -10.25 1.70 11.21
C ALA A 30 -9.82 0.63 12.22
N THR A 31 -10.35 0.66 13.44
CA THR A 31 -10.08 -0.37 14.46
C THR A 31 -10.51 -1.78 14.00
N ALA A 32 -11.67 -1.88 13.36
CA ALA A 32 -12.14 -3.16 12.80
C ALA A 32 -11.24 -3.65 11.65
N PHE A 33 -10.74 -2.75 10.81
CA PHE A 33 -9.77 -3.07 9.79
C PHE A 33 -8.46 -3.60 10.41
N ASP A 34 -7.93 -2.92 11.43
CA ASP A 34 -6.71 -3.33 12.13
C ASP A 34 -6.85 -4.71 12.77
N ALA A 35 -7.95 -4.96 13.46
CA ALA A 35 -8.20 -6.27 14.05
C ALA A 35 -8.18 -7.40 13.00
N ARG A 36 -8.68 -7.15 11.81
CA ARG A 36 -8.61 -8.09 10.69
C ARG A 36 -7.20 -8.17 10.09
N MET A 37 -6.54 -7.03 9.89
CA MET A 37 -5.19 -6.96 9.30
C MET A 37 -4.16 -7.67 10.19
N PHE A 38 -4.24 -7.53 11.49
CA PHE A 38 -3.26 -8.07 12.43
C PHE A 38 -3.71 -9.35 13.15
N GLY A 39 -4.95 -9.80 12.90
CA GLY A 39 -5.49 -11.03 13.52
C GLY A 39 -5.86 -10.88 14.99
N GLY A 40 -6.06 -9.65 15.47
CA GLY A 40 -6.43 -9.32 16.83
C GLY A 40 -6.20 -7.85 17.18
N PRO A 41 -6.37 -7.46 18.45
CA PRO A 41 -6.12 -6.10 18.89
C PRO A 41 -4.64 -5.75 18.78
N LEU A 42 -4.36 -4.48 18.50
CA LEU A 42 -2.99 -3.99 18.44
C LEU A 42 -2.35 -4.02 19.84
N SER A 43 -1.07 -4.36 19.88
CA SER A 43 -0.18 -4.25 21.04
C SER A 43 0.91 -3.22 20.74
N GLN A 44 1.91 -3.07 21.62
CA GLN A 44 3.00 -2.09 21.43
C GLN A 44 3.65 -2.16 20.05
N LYS A 45 3.88 -3.39 19.53
CA LYS A 45 4.34 -3.61 18.17
C LYS A 45 3.75 -4.91 17.65
N THR A 46 2.94 -4.79 16.60
CA THR A 46 2.19 -5.90 16.00
C THR A 46 2.55 -6.03 14.54
N TYR A 47 2.58 -7.25 14.05
CA TYR A 47 2.98 -7.58 12.68
C TYR A 47 1.93 -8.43 12.00
N ALA A 48 1.82 -8.26 10.68
CA ALA A 48 1.06 -9.15 9.81
C ALA A 48 1.90 -9.52 8.59
N CYS A 49 2.04 -10.81 8.33
CA CYS A 49 2.78 -11.33 7.17
C CYS A 49 1.80 -11.96 6.18
N PHE A 50 1.98 -11.63 4.92
CA PHE A 50 1.23 -12.20 3.80
C PHE A 50 2.19 -12.61 2.68
N VAL A 51 1.90 -13.75 2.05
CA VAL A 51 2.78 -14.33 1.03
C VAL A 51 1.95 -14.80 -0.16
N ARG A 52 2.51 -14.66 -1.33
CA ARG A 52 1.99 -15.29 -2.55
C ARG A 52 3.13 -15.78 -3.42
N ARG A 53 3.01 -17.02 -3.89
CA ARG A 53 3.86 -17.59 -4.95
C ARG A 53 2.93 -18.01 -6.07
N TYR A 54 3.19 -17.52 -7.27
CA TYR A 54 2.39 -17.82 -8.44
C TYR A 54 2.99 -19.04 -9.15
N ASP A 55 2.19 -20.09 -9.31
CA ASP A 55 2.60 -21.27 -10.04
C ASP A 55 2.64 -21.05 -11.56
N ALA A 56 3.22 -22.02 -12.27
CA ALA A 56 3.36 -21.94 -13.71
C ALA A 56 2.00 -21.87 -14.45
N SER A 57 0.97 -22.51 -13.91
CA SER A 57 -0.38 -22.50 -14.50
C SER A 57 -0.99 -21.12 -14.41
N HIS A 58 -0.91 -20.47 -13.23
CA HIS A 58 -1.38 -19.10 -13.03
C HIS A 58 -0.64 -18.14 -13.97
N LEU A 59 0.70 -18.22 -14.00
CA LEU A 59 1.50 -17.34 -14.84
C LEU A 59 1.27 -17.56 -16.34
N ALA A 60 0.90 -18.75 -16.77
CA ALA A 60 0.53 -19.00 -18.15
C ALA A 60 -0.81 -18.33 -18.53
N GLN A 61 -1.76 -18.26 -17.59
CA GLN A 61 -3.04 -17.59 -17.77
C GLN A 61 -2.92 -16.06 -17.67
N HIS A 62 -1.84 -15.55 -17.04
CA HIS A 62 -1.55 -14.13 -16.88
C HIS A 62 -0.21 -13.77 -17.55
N PRO A 63 -0.14 -13.78 -18.90
CA PRO A 63 1.13 -13.63 -19.62
C PRO A 63 1.80 -12.27 -19.43
N LYS A 64 1.04 -11.24 -19.08
CA LYS A 64 1.54 -9.88 -18.83
C LYS A 64 1.90 -9.62 -17.37
N GLN A 65 1.69 -10.60 -16.48
CA GLN A 65 2.10 -10.48 -15.08
C GLN A 65 3.63 -10.49 -14.98
N LYS A 66 4.17 -9.44 -14.36
CA LYS A 66 5.61 -9.23 -14.18
C LYS A 66 6.15 -9.93 -12.92
N VAL A 67 5.30 -10.08 -11.90
CA VAL A 67 5.66 -10.59 -10.57
C VAL A 67 5.34 -12.07 -10.44
N SER A 68 6.32 -12.88 -10.02
CA SER A 68 6.17 -14.32 -9.80
C SER A 68 6.00 -14.71 -8.32
N ALA A 69 6.41 -13.86 -7.40
CA ALA A 69 6.22 -14.06 -5.97
C ALA A 69 6.20 -12.72 -5.24
N MET A 70 5.47 -12.66 -4.14
CA MET A 70 5.35 -11.44 -3.33
C MET A 70 5.24 -11.81 -1.85
N LYS A 71 5.87 -11.01 -1.00
CA LYS A 71 5.76 -11.05 0.45
C LYS A 71 5.49 -9.64 0.96
N LEU A 72 4.56 -9.52 1.88
CA LEU A 72 4.20 -8.26 2.51
C LEU A 72 4.28 -8.42 4.03
N LEU A 73 5.07 -7.60 4.67
CA LEU A 73 5.09 -7.42 6.11
C LEU A 73 4.51 -6.06 6.43
N VAL A 74 3.42 -6.03 7.19
CA VAL A 74 2.81 -4.81 7.73
C VAL A 74 3.12 -4.75 9.21
N THR A 75 3.53 -3.57 9.68
CA THR A 75 3.82 -3.32 11.08
C THR A 75 2.91 -2.20 11.59
N ALA A 76 2.32 -2.40 12.76
CA ALA A 76 1.69 -1.36 13.56
C ALA A 76 2.49 -1.19 14.84
N GLU A 77 2.96 0.01 15.13
CA GLU A 77 3.78 0.34 16.29
C GLU A 77 3.15 1.49 17.06
N ASP A 78 2.87 1.24 18.33
CA ASP A 78 2.27 2.24 19.20
C ASP A 78 3.26 3.38 19.45
N ALA A 79 2.80 4.62 19.28
CA ALA A 79 3.54 5.84 19.56
C ALA A 79 2.83 6.61 20.68
N PRO A 80 3.00 6.19 21.94
CA PRO A 80 2.22 6.69 23.07
C PRO A 80 2.44 8.20 23.33
N GLU A 81 3.61 8.73 22.97
CA GLU A 81 3.94 10.15 23.08
C GLU A 81 3.02 11.01 22.21
N ASP A 82 2.70 10.52 21.00
CA ASP A 82 1.83 11.19 20.05
C ASP A 82 0.38 10.72 20.15
N LYS A 83 0.09 9.71 21.00
CA LYS A 83 -1.21 9.03 21.10
C LYS A 83 -1.71 8.49 19.75
N THR A 84 -0.79 8.01 18.93
CA THR A 84 -1.03 7.49 17.60
C THR A 84 -0.45 6.09 17.43
N VAL A 85 -0.82 5.42 16.34
CA VAL A 85 -0.20 4.21 15.87
C VAL A 85 0.49 4.50 14.56
N ASN A 86 1.77 4.17 14.47
CA ASN A 86 2.55 4.28 13.26
C ASN A 86 2.45 2.98 12.45
N TYR A 87 2.00 3.08 11.22
CA TYR A 87 1.93 1.95 10.31
C TYR A 87 3.06 2.04 9.29
N SER A 88 3.67 0.90 9.02
CA SER A 88 4.67 0.78 7.96
C SER A 88 4.50 -0.53 7.20
N PHE A 89 5.06 -0.58 6.00
CA PHE A 89 5.10 -1.80 5.20
C PHE A 89 6.51 -2.09 4.71
N ARG A 90 6.77 -3.37 4.49
CA ARG A 90 7.91 -3.88 3.72
C ARG A 90 7.36 -4.88 2.71
N LEU A 91 7.68 -4.65 1.45
CA LEU A 91 7.24 -5.46 0.33
C LEU A 91 8.47 -6.09 -0.31
N GLY A 92 8.52 -7.41 -0.37
CA GLY A 92 9.51 -8.16 -1.11
C GLY A 92 8.86 -8.87 -2.29
N PHE A 93 9.48 -8.88 -3.46
CA PHE A 93 8.94 -9.58 -4.61
C PHE A 93 10.02 -10.09 -5.56
N LYS A 94 9.60 -10.99 -6.44
CA LYS A 94 10.43 -11.51 -7.53
C LYS A 94 9.77 -11.20 -8.86
N TYR A 95 10.55 -10.69 -9.78
CA TYR A 95 10.10 -10.60 -11.17
C TYR A 95 10.07 -11.98 -11.83
N ARG A 96 9.18 -12.15 -12.81
CA ARG A 96 9.07 -13.38 -13.60
C ARG A 96 10.27 -13.60 -14.52
N HIS A 97 10.77 -12.51 -15.11
CA HIS A 97 11.80 -12.55 -16.16
C HIS A 97 13.08 -11.81 -15.77
N ARG A 98 13.27 -11.49 -14.50
CA ARG A 98 14.47 -10.86 -13.97
C ARG A 98 14.88 -11.59 -12.69
N ALA A 99 16.12 -12.04 -12.64
CA ALA A 99 16.68 -12.65 -11.44
C ALA A 99 16.82 -11.62 -10.32
N GLY A 100 16.87 -12.09 -9.07
CA GLY A 100 17.04 -11.26 -7.89
C GLY A 100 15.76 -11.17 -7.03
N ASN A 101 15.94 -10.59 -5.85
CA ASN A 101 14.86 -10.23 -4.93
C ASN A 101 14.80 -8.71 -4.88
N PHE A 102 13.62 -8.16 -4.94
CA PHE A 102 13.38 -6.72 -4.97
C PHE A 102 12.55 -6.33 -3.77
N ASP A 103 12.93 -5.24 -3.13
CA ASP A 103 12.29 -4.74 -1.93
C ASP A 103 11.76 -3.32 -2.14
N SER A 104 10.71 -2.99 -1.39
CA SER A 104 10.17 -1.65 -1.24
C SER A 104 9.68 -1.50 0.19
N SER A 105 9.72 -0.30 0.74
CA SER A 105 9.22 -0.02 2.08
C SER A 105 8.78 1.42 2.23
N GLY A 106 7.98 1.67 3.25
CA GLY A 106 7.53 3.02 3.56
C GLY A 106 6.48 3.03 4.67
N PHE A 107 5.78 4.16 4.77
CA PHE A 107 4.79 4.38 5.80
C PHE A 107 3.38 4.28 5.26
N CYS A 108 2.45 3.97 6.15
CA CYS A 108 1.06 3.82 5.81
C CYS A 108 0.17 4.68 6.72
N SER A 109 -1.02 5.00 6.22
CA SER A 109 -2.10 5.56 7.00
C SER A 109 -3.43 4.95 6.57
N HIS A 110 -4.43 5.00 7.45
CA HIS A 110 -5.79 4.65 7.04
C HIS A 110 -6.32 5.66 6.03
N ILE A 111 -6.94 5.16 5.00
CA ILE A 111 -7.63 5.96 3.99
C ILE A 111 -9.05 5.42 3.78
N VAL A 112 -9.95 6.29 3.36
CA VAL A 112 -11.25 5.89 2.80
C VAL A 112 -11.06 5.68 1.30
N ALA A 113 -11.34 4.47 0.82
CA ALA A 113 -11.17 4.16 -0.58
C ALA A 113 -12.30 4.78 -1.41
N GLU A 114 -11.94 5.48 -2.48
CA GLU A 114 -12.90 6.13 -3.37
C GLU A 114 -13.84 5.11 -4.03
N ASN A 115 -15.10 5.51 -4.21
CA ASN A 115 -16.13 4.73 -4.89
C ASN A 115 -16.40 3.33 -4.30
N THR A 116 -16.14 3.14 -3.00
CA THR A 116 -16.32 1.83 -2.32
C THR A 116 -17.39 1.86 -1.22
N GLY A 117 -18.07 2.99 -1.01
CA GLY A 117 -19.03 3.14 0.09
C GLY A 117 -18.35 3.27 1.47
N GLY A 118 -17.14 3.83 1.51
CA GLY A 118 -16.42 4.09 2.76
C GLY A 118 -15.58 2.90 3.27
N GLU A 119 -15.08 2.06 2.37
CA GLU A 119 -14.13 0.99 2.72
C GLU A 119 -12.83 1.59 3.26
N ILE A 120 -12.40 1.12 4.43
CA ILE A 120 -11.11 1.50 5.01
C ILE A 120 -10.01 0.61 4.42
N ARG A 121 -8.91 1.23 4.04
CA ARG A 121 -7.67 0.60 3.59
C ARG A 121 -6.46 1.23 4.27
N LEU A 122 -5.31 0.59 4.20
CA LEU A 122 -4.04 1.27 4.40
C LEU A 122 -3.54 1.79 3.05
N GLY A 123 -3.39 3.09 2.93
CA GLY A 123 -2.65 3.75 1.87
C GLY A 123 -1.20 3.85 2.29
N CYS A 124 -0.31 3.23 1.54
CA CYS A 124 1.10 3.12 1.87
C CYS A 124 1.94 3.80 0.79
N GLY A 125 2.88 4.64 1.18
CA GLY A 125 3.75 5.38 0.28
C GLY A 125 5.22 5.12 0.54
N VAL A 126 6.01 5.20 -0.52
CA VAL A 126 7.47 5.26 -0.49
C VAL A 126 7.89 6.71 -0.58
N ASP A 127 8.82 7.13 0.28
CA ASP A 127 9.30 8.51 0.32
C ASP A 127 9.84 9.01 -1.03
N CYS A 128 9.95 10.34 -1.16
CA CYS A 128 10.52 11.01 -2.34
C CYS A 128 9.82 10.60 -3.66
N GLU A 129 8.50 10.69 -3.69
CA GLU A 129 7.69 10.37 -4.88
C GLU A 129 7.86 8.91 -5.38
N GLY A 130 8.20 7.99 -4.48
CA GLY A 130 8.40 6.59 -4.78
C GLY A 130 7.13 5.82 -5.13
N GLY A 131 5.98 6.50 -5.22
CA GLY A 131 4.69 5.84 -5.43
C GLY A 131 4.22 5.07 -4.22
N GLY A 132 3.31 4.11 -4.41
CA GLY A 132 2.78 3.36 -3.27
C GLY A 132 1.81 2.26 -3.65
N ILE A 133 1.19 1.72 -2.61
CA ILE A 133 0.19 0.67 -2.68
C ILE A 133 -0.99 0.98 -1.76
N GLN A 134 -2.13 0.38 -2.06
CA GLN A 134 -3.25 0.34 -1.13
C GLN A 134 -3.48 -1.11 -0.69
N LEU A 135 -3.67 -1.30 0.61
CA LEU A 135 -3.90 -2.60 1.22
C LEU A 135 -5.35 -2.70 1.70
N ALA A 136 -6.07 -3.71 1.22
CA ALA A 136 -7.42 -4.03 1.65
C ALA A 136 -7.47 -5.46 2.18
N MET A 137 -8.30 -5.73 3.19
CA MET A 137 -8.57 -7.09 3.61
C MET A 137 -9.67 -7.69 2.74
N LYS A 138 -9.35 -8.76 1.99
CA LYS A 138 -10.36 -9.51 1.24
C LYS A 138 -11.23 -10.34 2.19
N ASP A 139 -10.57 -11.04 3.09
CA ASP A 139 -11.16 -11.84 4.17
C ASP A 139 -10.16 -11.90 5.34
N GLU A 140 -10.39 -12.71 6.36
CA GLU A 140 -9.48 -12.81 7.52
C GLU A 140 -8.13 -13.46 7.20
N LYS A 141 -8.06 -14.20 6.08
CA LYS A 141 -6.88 -14.98 5.68
C LYS A 141 -6.15 -14.39 4.48
N SER A 142 -6.69 -13.38 3.83
CA SER A 142 -6.07 -12.82 2.64
C SER A 142 -6.27 -11.31 2.52
N ALA A 143 -5.26 -10.66 1.95
CA ALA A 143 -5.26 -9.25 1.62
C ALA A 143 -5.12 -9.03 0.11
N LEU A 144 -5.54 -7.86 -0.33
CA LEU A 144 -5.37 -7.37 -1.69
C LEU A 144 -4.40 -6.19 -1.66
N ILE A 145 -3.39 -6.25 -2.48
CA ILE A 145 -2.46 -5.16 -2.75
C ILE A 145 -2.87 -4.53 -4.07
N ARG A 146 -3.34 -3.28 -4.05
CA ARG A 146 -3.54 -2.47 -5.25
C ARG A 146 -2.27 -1.69 -5.51
N LEU A 147 -1.76 -1.82 -6.71
CA LEU A 147 -0.54 -1.19 -7.18
C LEU A 147 -0.86 -0.28 -8.37
N GLU A 148 -0.30 0.93 -8.36
CA GLU A 148 -0.20 1.78 -9.55
C GLU A 148 1.26 1.87 -10.00
N ARG A 149 2.11 2.34 -9.12
CA ARG A 149 3.56 2.42 -9.28
C ARG A 149 4.21 2.36 -7.91
N ILE A 150 5.29 1.62 -7.77
CA ILE A 150 6.09 1.61 -6.55
C ILE A 150 7.57 1.50 -6.88
N ARG A 151 8.37 2.40 -6.29
CA ARG A 151 9.82 2.35 -6.35
C ARG A 151 10.33 1.15 -5.59
N ASN A 152 11.33 0.48 -6.15
CA ASN A 152 11.95 -0.67 -5.53
C ASN A 152 13.45 -0.71 -5.82
N TRP A 153 14.15 -1.48 -5.02
CA TRP A 153 15.59 -1.72 -5.15
C TRP A 153 15.87 -3.21 -5.10
N GLU A 154 16.96 -3.62 -5.71
CA GLU A 154 17.43 -5.01 -5.60
C GLU A 154 18.00 -5.24 -4.20
N ARG A 155 17.53 -6.28 -3.51
CA ARG A 155 18.02 -6.64 -2.17
C ARG A 155 19.51 -6.88 -2.23
N ASN A 156 20.25 -6.38 -1.25
CA ASN A 156 21.71 -6.41 -1.14
C ASN A 156 22.46 -5.51 -2.15
N LYS A 157 21.75 -4.65 -2.88
CA LYS A 157 22.32 -3.60 -3.71
C LYS A 157 21.64 -2.25 -3.46
N PRO A 158 21.63 -1.75 -2.21
CA PRO A 158 20.88 -0.53 -1.84
C PRO A 158 21.41 0.74 -2.51
N ASP A 159 22.68 0.73 -2.93
CA ASP A 159 23.37 1.89 -3.53
C ASP A 159 23.30 1.91 -5.07
N ASP A 160 22.55 1.01 -5.68
CA ASP A 160 22.33 1.07 -7.12
C ASP A 160 21.36 2.23 -7.40
N ASP A 161 21.90 3.33 -7.94
CA ASP A 161 21.17 4.55 -8.35
C ASP A 161 20.03 4.27 -9.35
N ALA A 162 19.97 3.08 -9.89
CA ALA A 162 18.87 2.57 -10.68
C ALA A 162 17.68 2.19 -9.80
N SER A 163 16.98 3.20 -9.23
CA SER A 163 15.66 2.97 -8.68
C SER A 163 14.77 2.43 -9.79
N ASN A 164 14.33 1.20 -9.61
CA ASN A 164 13.41 0.56 -10.53
C ASN A 164 11.98 0.83 -10.05
N ASP A 165 11.07 1.12 -10.98
CA ASP A 165 9.66 1.20 -10.68
C ASP A 165 8.96 -0.10 -11.10
N LEU A 166 8.23 -0.72 -10.19
CA LEU A 166 7.20 -1.68 -10.54
C LEU A 166 5.92 -0.89 -10.86
N VAL A 167 5.61 -0.81 -12.14
CA VAL A 167 4.40 -0.12 -12.62
C VAL A 167 3.34 -1.15 -12.93
N ALA A 168 2.11 -0.88 -12.51
CA ALA A 168 0.96 -1.72 -12.78
C ALA A 168 0.80 -1.97 -14.29
N GLY A 169 0.68 -3.24 -14.65
CA GLY A 169 0.36 -3.69 -15.99
C GLY A 169 -1.08 -4.19 -16.08
N ALA A 170 -1.42 -4.84 -17.17
CA ALA A 170 -2.75 -5.41 -17.34
C ALA A 170 -3.06 -6.48 -16.26
N ASP A 171 -2.04 -7.26 -15.88
CA ASP A 171 -2.17 -8.37 -14.92
C ASP A 171 -1.50 -8.08 -13.56
N ASP A 172 -1.00 -6.84 -13.34
CA ASP A 172 -0.29 -6.44 -12.12
C ASP A 172 -0.97 -5.28 -11.36
N LYS A 173 -2.28 -5.08 -11.52
CA LYS A 173 -2.99 -4.02 -10.81
C LYS A 173 -3.38 -4.40 -9.40
N ILE A 174 -3.75 -5.65 -9.20
CA ILE A 174 -4.21 -6.17 -7.92
C ILE A 174 -3.57 -7.54 -7.70
N PHE A 175 -2.87 -7.66 -6.58
CA PHE A 175 -2.29 -8.91 -6.12
C PHE A 175 -3.04 -9.41 -4.89
N ARG A 176 -3.50 -10.65 -4.93
CA ARG A 176 -3.93 -11.35 -3.73
C ARG A 176 -2.71 -11.95 -3.04
N VAL A 177 -2.61 -11.73 -1.73
CA VAL A 177 -1.62 -12.35 -0.85
C VAL A 177 -2.34 -13.06 0.29
N ASP A 178 -1.84 -14.21 0.70
CA ASP A 178 -2.46 -15.02 1.72
C ASP A 178 -1.65 -14.89 3.03
N ARG A 179 -2.36 -14.83 4.17
CA ARG A 179 -1.73 -14.73 5.50
C ARG A 179 -0.79 -15.90 5.73
N ALA A 180 0.35 -15.60 6.28
CA ALA A 180 1.41 -16.56 6.56
C ALA A 180 2.00 -16.33 7.96
N ASP A 181 2.75 -17.30 8.44
CA ASP A 181 3.53 -17.15 9.66
C ASP A 181 4.57 -16.04 9.52
N LEU A 182 4.87 -15.34 10.60
CA LEU A 182 5.76 -14.19 10.59
C LEU A 182 7.17 -14.53 10.08
N HIS A 183 7.64 -15.76 10.32
CA HIS A 183 8.94 -16.20 9.85
C HIS A 183 9.09 -16.17 8.33
N GLU A 184 7.98 -16.33 7.56
CA GLU A 184 7.98 -16.25 6.10
C GLU A 184 8.35 -14.84 5.58
N CYS A 185 8.15 -13.81 6.42
CA CYS A 185 8.50 -12.42 6.10
C CYS A 185 9.82 -11.96 6.74
N SER A 186 10.52 -12.83 7.47
CA SER A 186 11.73 -12.48 8.23
C SER A 186 12.84 -11.90 7.36
N GLU A 187 12.93 -12.31 6.10
CA GLU A 187 13.91 -11.79 5.15
C GLU A 187 13.71 -10.32 4.77
N LEU A 188 12.53 -9.74 5.08
CA LEU A 188 12.23 -8.32 4.86
C LEU A 188 12.71 -7.44 6.01
N VAL A 189 13.22 -8.03 7.08
CA VAL A 189 13.68 -7.32 8.28
C VAL A 189 15.19 -7.33 8.33
N THR A 190 15.78 -6.13 8.33
CA THR A 190 17.23 -5.94 8.39
C THR A 190 17.72 -5.68 9.81
N ASP A 191 16.88 -5.14 10.69
CA ASP A 191 17.22 -4.91 12.08
C ASP A 191 17.26 -6.23 12.87
N ARG A 192 18.39 -6.48 13.56
CA ARG A 192 18.64 -7.75 14.27
C ARG A 192 17.73 -7.94 15.47
N LYS A 193 17.36 -6.85 16.18
CA LYS A 193 16.48 -6.93 17.35
C LYS A 193 15.05 -7.23 16.90
N GLU A 194 14.60 -6.57 15.87
CA GLU A 194 13.28 -6.81 15.27
C GLU A 194 13.18 -8.24 14.71
N LEU A 195 14.23 -8.72 14.04
CA LEU A 195 14.29 -10.09 13.51
C LEU A 195 14.20 -11.13 14.64
N ALA A 196 14.88 -10.90 15.77
CA ALA A 196 14.77 -11.76 16.93
C ALA A 196 13.35 -11.79 17.51
N ALA A 197 12.71 -10.62 17.62
CA ALA A 197 11.32 -10.52 18.10
C ALA A 197 10.31 -11.24 17.19
N LEU A 198 10.52 -11.24 15.87
CA LEU A 198 9.68 -11.97 14.92
C LEU A 198 9.79 -13.49 15.03
N ARG A 199 10.95 -14.01 15.45
CA ARG A 199 11.19 -15.45 15.59
C ARG A 199 10.59 -16.05 16.87
N HIS A 200 10.23 -15.21 17.83
CA HIS A 200 9.67 -15.63 19.13
C HIS A 200 8.14 -15.42 19.21
N LYS A 201 7.52 -14.89 18.18
CA LYS A 201 6.07 -14.74 18.02
C LYS A 201 5.51 -15.79 17.05
#